data_3be824e059f5f04e1e098bbb79f19886
#
_entry.id   3be824e059f5f04e1e098bbb79f19886
#
_cell.length_a   1.000
_cell.length_b   1.000
_cell.length_c   1.000
_cell.angle_alpha   90.00
_cell.angle_beta   90.00
_cell.angle_gamma   90.00
#
_symmetry.space_group_name_H-M   'P 1'
#
loop_
_entity.id
_entity.type
_entity.pdbx_description
1 polymer ?
#
loop_
_entity_poly.entity_id
_entity_poly.type
_entity_poly.pdbx_seq_one_letter_code
_entity_poly.pdbx_strand_id
1 'polypeptide(L)'
;MAFPYSEGSDYAESLLSAKLLFMESVFSWYAVYTAARAEKKVKERLDQIGIENYLPLRTEYRVWSDRKKKVSVPLISGYIFVHIKEETFVPVLTTPGVVTFLKEKGKAVAIPAEQIERLRFVENQADEPLEISYEDIPAGTLVEVVRGKL
;
A
#
# COMPACT_ATOMS: atom_id res chain seq x y z
N MET A 1 41.12 -13.99 -30.56
CA MET A 1 40.45 -13.71 -29.33
C MET A 1 39.12 -13.03 -29.57
N ALA A 2 38.09 -13.61 -29.09
CA ALA A 2 36.75 -13.18 -29.40
C ALA A 2 36.22 -12.15 -28.43
N PHE A 3 37.08 -11.64 -27.59
CA PHE A 3 36.72 -10.76 -26.55
C PHE A 3 35.92 -9.56 -26.94
N PRO A 4 36.27 -8.77 -27.94
CA PRO A 4 35.59 -7.54 -28.22
C PRO A 4 34.11 -7.71 -28.49
N TYR A 5 33.76 -8.78 -29.25
CA TYR A 5 32.42 -8.99 -29.56
C TYR A 5 31.68 -9.71 -28.56
N SER A 6 32.29 -10.60 -27.79
CA SER A 6 31.76 -11.24 -26.63
C SER A 6 31.50 -10.21 -25.57
N GLU A 7 32.44 -9.31 -25.39
CA GLU A 7 32.27 -8.24 -24.42
C GLU A 7 31.10 -7.35 -24.72
N GLY A 8 30.86 -7.03 -25.99
CA GLY A 8 29.72 -6.22 -26.38
C GLY A 8 28.39 -6.88 -26.08
N SER A 9 28.32 -8.16 -26.39
CA SER A 9 27.12 -8.95 -26.17
C SER A 9 26.90 -9.15 -24.67
N ASP A 10 27.95 -9.52 -23.97
CA ASP A 10 27.90 -9.75 -22.53
C ASP A 10 27.56 -8.45 -21.79
N TYR A 11 28.07 -7.34 -22.31
CA TYR A 11 27.81 -6.05 -21.71
C TYR A 11 26.35 -5.68 -21.84
N ALA A 12 25.76 -5.89 -23.00
CA ALA A 12 24.34 -5.62 -23.21
C ALA A 12 23.47 -6.51 -22.32
N GLU A 13 23.80 -7.79 -22.23
CA GLU A 13 23.09 -8.70 -21.34
C GLU A 13 23.29 -8.35 -19.89
N SER A 14 24.50 -7.95 -19.54
CA SER A 14 24.82 -7.55 -18.18
C SER A 14 24.06 -6.29 -17.78
N LEU A 15 23.98 -5.33 -18.68
CA LEU A 15 23.22 -4.10 -18.41
C LEU A 15 21.74 -4.39 -18.27
N LEU A 16 21.22 -5.27 -19.11
CA LEU A 16 19.84 -5.64 -19.06
C LEU A 16 19.53 -6.40 -17.77
N SER A 17 20.40 -7.33 -17.39
CA SER A 17 20.28 -8.05 -16.14
C SER A 17 20.37 -7.13 -14.94
N ALA A 18 21.31 -6.22 -14.97
CA ALA A 18 21.48 -5.23 -13.89
C ALA A 18 20.24 -4.35 -13.78
N LYS A 19 19.68 -3.96 -14.93
CA LYS A 19 18.46 -3.15 -14.95
C LYS A 19 17.27 -3.93 -14.41
N LEU A 20 17.16 -5.19 -14.79
CA LEU A 20 16.10 -6.04 -14.26
C LEU A 20 16.25 -6.29 -12.78
N LEU A 21 17.47 -6.53 -12.31
CA LEU A 21 17.75 -6.70 -10.90
C LEU A 21 17.45 -5.41 -10.12
N PHE A 22 17.78 -4.28 -10.71
CA PHE A 22 17.49 -3.00 -10.09
C PHE A 22 15.98 -2.80 -9.98
N MET A 23 15.23 -3.12 -11.02
CA MET A 23 13.79 -3.02 -11.01
C MET A 23 13.17 -3.99 -10.01
N GLU A 24 13.70 -5.20 -9.92
CA GLU A 24 13.25 -6.19 -8.96
C GLU A 24 13.58 -5.80 -7.53
N SER A 25 14.66 -5.06 -7.35
CA SER A 25 15.07 -4.63 -6.02
C SER A 25 14.44 -3.30 -5.59
N VAL A 26 13.69 -2.68 -6.48
CA VAL A 26 13.03 -1.40 -6.15
C VAL A 26 11.81 -1.65 -5.29
N PHE A 27 11.75 -0.96 -4.17
CA PHE A 27 10.59 -0.97 -3.32
C PHE A 27 9.51 -0.08 -3.93
N SER A 28 8.29 -0.56 -3.91
CA SER A 28 7.14 0.22 -4.34
C SER A 28 5.99 0.00 -3.36
N TRP A 29 5.09 0.94 -3.34
CA TRP A 29 3.88 0.81 -2.53
C TRP A 29 2.82 0.05 -3.33
N TYR A 30 2.12 -0.84 -2.64
CA TYR A 30 1.01 -1.59 -3.21
C TYR A 30 -0.14 -1.57 -2.23
N ALA A 31 -1.35 -1.53 -2.75
CA ALA A 31 -2.53 -1.68 -1.91
C ALA A 31 -2.86 -3.16 -1.78
N VAL A 32 -3.13 -3.59 -0.58
CA VAL A 32 -3.48 -4.97 -0.28
C VAL A 32 -4.91 -4.99 0.21
N TYR A 33 -5.71 -5.83 -0.44
CA TYR A 33 -7.09 -6.03 -0.05
C TYR A 33 -7.14 -7.03 1.09
N THR A 34 -7.84 -6.70 2.14
CA THR A 34 -7.93 -7.56 3.33
C THR A 34 -9.36 -8.08 3.52
N ALA A 35 -9.47 -9.15 4.29
CA ALA A 35 -10.76 -9.62 4.75
C ALA A 35 -11.43 -8.54 5.61
N ALA A 36 -12.73 -8.61 5.72
CA ALA A 36 -13.50 -7.62 6.47
C ALA A 36 -12.99 -7.52 7.91
N ARG A 37 -12.75 -6.30 8.35
CA ARG A 37 -12.30 -6.00 9.71
C ARG A 37 -10.95 -6.59 10.09
N ALA A 38 -10.19 -7.07 9.10
CA ALA A 38 -8.88 -7.68 9.36
C ALA A 38 -7.71 -6.73 9.22
N GLU A 39 -7.94 -5.47 8.87
CA GLU A 39 -6.89 -4.52 8.55
C GLU A 39 -5.84 -4.39 9.66
N LYS A 40 -6.27 -4.21 10.90
CA LYS A 40 -5.35 -4.05 12.02
C LYS A 40 -4.59 -5.33 12.33
N LYS A 41 -5.25 -6.48 12.20
CA LYS A 41 -4.61 -7.78 12.40
C LYS A 41 -3.57 -8.05 11.33
N VAL A 42 -3.89 -7.70 10.08
CA VAL A 42 -2.95 -7.83 8.98
C VAL A 42 -1.73 -6.94 9.22
N LYS A 43 -1.96 -5.69 9.67
CA LYS A 43 -0.86 -4.80 10.01
C LYS A 43 0.06 -5.43 11.06
N GLU A 44 -0.52 -5.94 12.11
CA GLU A 44 0.23 -6.58 13.19
C GLU A 44 1.07 -7.75 12.67
N ARG A 45 0.48 -8.57 11.82
CA ARG A 45 1.17 -9.72 11.23
C ARG A 45 2.28 -9.33 10.28
N LEU A 46 2.05 -8.28 9.47
CA LEU A 46 3.07 -7.76 8.58
C LEU A 46 4.24 -7.15 9.36
N ASP A 47 3.93 -6.44 10.44
CA ASP A 47 4.96 -5.88 11.31
C ASP A 47 5.82 -6.99 11.91
N GLN A 48 5.20 -8.09 12.32
CA GLN A 48 5.91 -9.24 12.90
C GLN A 48 6.90 -9.89 11.94
N ILE A 49 6.61 -9.89 10.67
CA ILE A 49 7.51 -10.45 9.66
C ILE A 49 8.40 -9.40 9.00
N GLY A 50 8.40 -8.20 9.55
CA GLY A 50 9.32 -7.15 9.09
C GLY A 50 8.96 -6.48 7.78
N ILE A 51 7.71 -6.53 7.38
CA ILE A 51 7.27 -5.88 6.14
C ILE A 51 6.79 -4.48 6.44
N GLU A 52 7.40 -3.50 5.79
CA GLU A 52 6.98 -2.12 5.92
C GLU A 52 5.57 -1.95 5.37
N ASN A 53 4.69 -1.39 6.17
CA ASN A 53 3.30 -1.24 5.81
C ASN A 53 2.75 0.07 6.38
N TYR A 54 1.63 0.49 5.82
CA TYR A 54 0.96 1.69 6.27
C TYR A 54 -0.55 1.44 6.28
N LEU A 55 -1.14 1.57 7.44
CA LEU A 55 -2.59 1.48 7.59
C LEU A 55 -3.09 2.86 8.01
N PRO A 56 -3.65 3.65 7.08
CA PRO A 56 -4.19 4.94 7.45
C PRO A 56 -5.42 4.76 8.33
N LEU A 57 -5.48 5.51 9.40
CA LEU A 57 -6.53 5.43 10.40
C LEU A 57 -7.22 6.79 10.54
N ARG A 58 -8.46 6.76 10.92
CA ARG A 58 -9.18 7.96 11.33
C ARG A 58 -9.78 7.73 12.71
N THR A 59 -10.03 8.80 13.41
CA THR A 59 -10.66 8.75 14.70
C THR A 59 -12.18 8.82 14.52
N GLU A 60 -12.88 7.96 15.21
CA GLU A 60 -14.33 7.95 15.22
C GLU A 60 -14.79 7.93 16.68
N TYR A 61 -15.83 8.69 16.97
CA TYR A 61 -16.41 8.70 18.29
C TYR A 61 -17.65 7.83 18.29
N ARG A 62 -17.68 6.86 19.18
CA ARG A 62 -18.84 5.97 19.36
C ARG A 62 -19.47 6.23 20.71
N VAL A 63 -20.77 6.23 20.72
CA VAL A 63 -21.54 6.38 21.94
C VAL A 63 -21.92 5.01 22.43
N TRP A 64 -21.47 4.69 23.66
CA TRP A 64 -21.80 3.42 24.31
C TRP A 64 -22.58 3.78 25.56
N SER A 65 -23.88 3.40 25.61
CA SER A 65 -24.74 3.63 26.78
C SER A 65 -24.67 5.02 27.38
N ASP A 66 -23.62 5.31 28.12
CA ASP A 66 -23.45 6.52 28.90
C ASP A 66 -22.13 7.27 28.64
N ARG A 67 -21.34 6.82 27.66
CA ARG A 67 -20.06 7.47 27.38
C ARG A 67 -19.75 7.50 25.89
N LYS A 68 -19.02 8.54 25.51
CA LYS A 68 -18.39 8.59 24.18
C LYS A 68 -17.03 7.93 24.27
N LYS A 69 -16.75 7.07 23.32
CA LYS A 69 -15.45 6.41 23.21
C LYS A 69 -14.78 6.78 21.90
N LYS A 70 -13.54 7.20 22.00
CA LYS A 70 -12.70 7.48 20.83
C LYS A 70 -12.12 6.18 20.33
N VAL A 71 -12.35 5.84 19.06
CA VAL A 71 -11.79 4.64 18.44
C VAL A 71 -11.08 5.00 17.16
N SER A 72 -10.01 4.27 16.86
CA SER A 72 -9.31 4.40 15.59
C SER A 72 -9.82 3.33 14.65
N VAL A 73 -10.24 3.75 13.47
CA VAL A 73 -10.74 2.85 12.43
C VAL A 73 -9.97 3.10 11.13
N PRO A 74 -9.87 2.11 10.26
CA PRO A 74 -9.20 2.32 8.98
C PRO A 74 -9.85 3.45 8.18
N LEU A 75 -9.04 4.30 7.60
CA LEU A 75 -9.51 5.38 6.75
C LEU A 75 -10.14 4.81 5.48
N ILE A 76 -9.55 3.76 4.95
CA ILE A 76 -10.07 3.02 3.80
C ILE A 76 -10.32 1.59 4.23
N SER A 77 -11.58 1.22 4.39
CA SER A 77 -11.93 -0.14 4.83
C SER A 77 -11.50 -1.18 3.82
N GLY A 78 -10.91 -2.26 4.30
CA GLY A 78 -10.53 -3.39 3.47
C GLY A 78 -9.19 -3.23 2.76
N TYR A 79 -8.42 -2.19 3.07
CA TYR A 79 -7.11 -1.99 2.45
C TYR A 79 -6.04 -1.65 3.46
N ILE A 80 -4.84 -2.15 3.17
CA ILE A 80 -3.61 -1.74 3.84
C ILE A 80 -2.56 -1.57 2.75
N PHE A 81 -1.60 -0.70 2.96
CA PHE A 81 -0.55 -0.45 1.98
C PHE A 81 0.75 -1.09 2.45
N VAL A 82 1.48 -1.68 1.53
CA VAL A 82 2.78 -2.29 1.82
C VAL A 82 3.84 -1.69 0.92
N HIS A 83 5.04 -1.50 1.45
CA HIS A 83 6.18 -0.98 0.72
C HIS A 83 7.17 -2.10 0.57
N ILE A 84 7.16 -2.76 -0.57
CA ILE A 84 7.88 -4.00 -0.80
C ILE A 84 8.44 -4.10 -2.20
N LYS A 85 9.31 -5.09 -2.38
CA LYS A 85 9.78 -5.52 -3.69
C LYS A 85 8.85 -6.61 -4.20
N GLU A 86 8.86 -6.85 -5.49
CA GLU A 86 8.03 -7.91 -6.09
C GLU A 86 8.32 -9.29 -5.50
N GLU A 87 9.57 -9.56 -5.18
CA GLU A 87 9.96 -10.84 -4.57
C GLU A 87 9.35 -11.07 -3.20
N THR A 88 8.78 -10.03 -2.59
CA THR A 88 8.12 -10.11 -1.28
C THR A 88 6.61 -10.30 -1.41
N PHE A 89 6.08 -10.42 -2.61
CA PHE A 89 4.64 -10.60 -2.80
C PHE A 89 4.10 -11.85 -2.10
N VAL A 90 4.82 -12.95 -2.20
CA VAL A 90 4.36 -14.22 -1.61
C VAL A 90 4.22 -14.13 -0.09
N PRO A 91 5.22 -13.63 0.66
CA PRO A 91 5.05 -13.46 2.10
C PRO A 91 3.85 -12.60 2.48
N VAL A 92 3.55 -11.58 1.71
CA VAL A 92 2.36 -10.75 1.95
C VAL A 92 1.09 -11.53 1.67
N LEU A 93 1.03 -12.20 0.52
CA LEU A 93 -0.16 -12.96 0.12
C LEU A 93 -0.47 -14.12 1.05
N THR A 94 0.54 -14.67 1.69
CA THR A 94 0.34 -15.79 2.63
C THR A 94 0.03 -15.33 4.05
N THR A 95 0.06 -14.02 4.30
CA THR A 95 -0.31 -13.49 5.60
C THR A 95 -1.81 -13.65 5.82
N PRO A 96 -2.23 -14.28 6.94
CA PRO A 96 -3.65 -14.46 7.22
C PRO A 96 -4.40 -13.13 7.24
N GLY A 97 -5.54 -13.08 6.58
CA GLY A 97 -6.36 -11.88 6.46
C GLY A 97 -6.12 -11.11 5.17
N VAL A 98 -5.04 -11.40 4.46
CA VAL A 98 -4.76 -10.81 3.16
C VAL A 98 -5.52 -11.59 2.09
N VAL A 99 -6.25 -10.88 1.26
CA VAL A 99 -7.00 -11.49 0.15
C VAL A 99 -6.18 -11.45 -1.13
N THR A 100 -5.78 -10.26 -1.55
CA THR A 100 -4.97 -10.11 -2.77
C THR A 100 -4.42 -8.68 -2.83
N PHE A 101 -3.53 -8.43 -3.78
CA PHE A 101 -3.12 -7.07 -4.10
C PHE A 101 -4.16 -6.40 -4.99
N LEU A 102 -4.21 -5.08 -4.94
CA LEU A 102 -4.96 -4.32 -5.92
C LEU A 102 -4.27 -4.52 -7.27
N LYS A 103 -5.01 -4.99 -8.25
CA LYS A 103 -4.48 -5.35 -9.55
C LYS A 103 -5.13 -4.58 -10.67
N GLU A 104 -4.36 -4.39 -11.72
CA GLU A 104 -4.86 -3.86 -12.98
C GLU A 104 -4.31 -4.77 -14.06
N LYS A 105 -5.19 -5.30 -14.91
CA LYS A 105 -4.81 -6.23 -15.97
C LYS A 105 -3.98 -7.41 -15.47
N GLY A 106 -4.37 -7.93 -14.31
CA GLY A 106 -3.71 -9.10 -13.72
C GLY A 106 -2.40 -8.84 -12.99
N LYS A 107 -1.96 -7.60 -12.92
CA LYS A 107 -0.72 -7.23 -12.26
C LYS A 107 -0.97 -6.31 -11.07
N ALA A 108 -0.21 -6.50 -10.01
CA ALA A 108 -0.27 -5.61 -8.87
C ALA A 108 0.10 -4.19 -9.31
N VAL A 109 -0.68 -3.22 -8.87
CA VAL A 109 -0.50 -1.83 -9.24
C VAL A 109 0.43 -1.15 -8.24
N ALA A 110 1.55 -0.62 -8.73
CA ALA A 110 2.43 0.20 -7.91
C ALA A 110 1.78 1.57 -7.71
N ILE A 111 1.73 1.99 -6.47
CA ILE A 111 1.14 3.27 -6.10
C ILE A 111 2.24 4.29 -5.93
N PRO A 112 2.14 5.46 -6.58
CA PRO A 112 3.13 6.50 -6.40
C PRO A 112 3.25 6.90 -4.93
N ALA A 113 4.48 7.11 -4.48
CA ALA A 113 4.73 7.51 -3.09
C ALA A 113 4.00 8.81 -2.73
N GLU A 114 3.77 9.67 -3.71
CA GLU A 114 3.04 10.91 -3.51
C GLU A 114 1.62 10.68 -3.02
N GLN A 115 0.97 9.64 -3.50
CA GLN A 115 -0.38 9.31 -3.06
C GLN A 115 -0.39 8.82 -1.62
N ILE A 116 0.64 8.08 -1.22
CA ILE A 116 0.78 7.65 0.16
C ILE A 116 1.02 8.86 1.07
N GLU A 117 1.83 9.80 0.63
CA GLU A 117 2.07 11.02 1.39
C GLU A 117 0.80 11.86 1.53
N ARG A 118 -0.04 11.88 0.51
CA ARG A 118 -1.34 12.56 0.59
C ARG A 118 -2.25 11.91 1.61
N LEU A 119 -2.24 10.58 1.67
CA LEU A 119 -3.01 9.86 2.69
C LEU A 119 -2.50 10.17 4.09
N ARG A 120 -1.18 10.25 4.27
CA ARG A 120 -0.59 10.63 5.55
C ARG A 120 -1.00 12.05 5.94
N PHE A 121 -1.05 12.93 4.97
CA PHE A 121 -1.49 14.31 5.20
C PHE A 121 -2.95 14.34 5.65
N VAL A 122 -3.82 13.62 4.96
CA VAL A 122 -5.24 13.52 5.30
C VAL A 122 -5.41 12.91 6.70
N GLU A 123 -4.64 11.88 7.01
CA GLU A 123 -4.68 11.24 8.32
C GLU A 123 -4.29 12.22 9.43
N ASN A 124 -3.25 13.01 9.21
CA ASN A 124 -2.79 13.99 10.20
C ASN A 124 -3.77 15.13 10.41
N GLN A 125 -4.62 15.41 9.43
CA GLN A 125 -5.67 16.42 9.58
C GLN A 125 -6.90 15.87 10.27
N ALA A 126 -6.95 14.56 10.48
CA ALA A 126 -8.14 13.85 10.90
C ALA A 126 -8.32 13.69 12.41
N ASP A 127 -7.65 14.50 13.22
CA ASP A 127 -7.88 14.51 14.66
C ASP A 127 -9.24 15.17 15.01
N GLU A 128 -9.84 15.82 14.05
CA GLU A 128 -11.20 16.32 14.17
C GLU A 128 -12.07 15.57 13.17
N PRO A 129 -13.38 15.44 13.41
CA PRO A 129 -14.25 14.77 12.46
C PRO A 129 -14.24 15.56 11.17
N LEU A 130 -13.44 15.08 10.24
CA LEU A 130 -13.28 15.71 8.97
C LEU A 130 -14.30 15.22 7.99
N GLU A 131 -15.04 16.17 7.47
CA GLU A 131 -15.70 15.95 6.22
C GLU A 131 -14.62 16.18 5.16
N ILE A 132 -14.15 15.11 4.55
CA ILE A 132 -13.19 15.24 3.49
C ILE A 132 -13.91 15.82 2.28
N SER A 133 -13.53 17.03 1.91
CA SER A 133 -14.05 17.63 0.69
C SER A 133 -13.35 17.00 -0.49
N TYR A 134 -14.11 16.41 -1.36
CA TYR A 134 -13.56 15.75 -2.54
C TYR A 134 -12.93 16.75 -3.51
N GLU A 135 -13.24 18.03 -3.34
CA GLU A 135 -12.67 19.08 -4.15
C GLU A 135 -11.18 19.30 -3.88
N ASP A 136 -10.75 18.96 -2.67
CA ASP A 136 -9.37 19.13 -2.27
C ASP A 136 -8.48 17.96 -2.68
N ILE A 137 -9.06 16.94 -3.32
CA ILE A 137 -8.36 15.72 -3.65
C ILE A 137 -8.38 15.52 -5.15
N PRO A 138 -7.20 15.37 -5.78
CA PRO A 138 -7.15 15.15 -7.22
C PRO A 138 -7.87 13.88 -7.63
N ALA A 139 -8.53 13.92 -8.76
CA ALA A 139 -9.20 12.77 -9.33
C ALA A 139 -8.21 11.64 -9.57
N GLY A 140 -8.64 10.40 -9.36
CA GLY A 140 -7.78 9.23 -9.53
C GLY A 140 -6.98 8.86 -8.33
N THR A 141 -7.16 9.52 -7.19
CA THR A 141 -6.49 9.15 -5.95
C THR A 141 -7.29 8.07 -5.22
N LEU A 142 -6.64 7.42 -4.28
CA LEU A 142 -7.26 6.36 -3.49
C LEU A 142 -8.43 6.86 -2.65
N VAL A 143 -8.54 8.15 -2.47
CA VAL A 143 -9.62 8.74 -1.68
C VAL A 143 -10.98 8.54 -2.33
N GLU A 144 -11.03 8.33 -3.62
CA GLU A 144 -12.27 8.00 -4.30
C GLU A 144 -12.86 6.68 -3.82
N VAL A 145 -11.99 5.76 -3.38
CA VAL A 145 -12.42 4.49 -2.80
C VAL A 145 -13.17 4.74 -1.49
N VAL A 146 -12.69 5.69 -0.70
CA VAL A 146 -13.35 6.09 0.54
C VAL A 146 -14.72 6.68 0.24
N ARG A 147 -14.78 7.52 -0.79
CA ARG A 147 -16.02 8.11 -1.25
C ARG A 147 -17.05 7.06 -1.62
N GLY A 148 -16.63 6.01 -2.30
CA GLY A 148 -17.52 4.93 -2.70
C GLY A 148 -18.11 4.17 -1.52
N LYS A 149 -17.54 4.30 -0.35
CA LYS A 149 -18.01 3.61 0.86
C LYS A 149 -18.85 4.48 1.77
N LEU A 150 -18.86 5.74 1.52
CA LEU A 150 -19.65 6.68 2.26
C LEU A 150 -21.04 6.84 1.66
#